data_5d836ac3a03b07d6ec4f33c0e5d3b948
#
_entry.id   5d836ac3a03b07d6ec4f33c0e5d3b948
#
_cell.length_a   1.000
_cell.length_b   1.000
_cell.length_c   1.000
_cell.angle_alpha   90.00
_cell.angle_beta   90.00
_cell.angle_gamma   90.00
#
_symmetry.space_group_name_H-M   'P 1'
#
loop_
_entity.id
_entity.type
_entity.pdbx_description
1 polymer ?
#
loop_
_entity_poly.entity_id
_entity_poly.type
_entity_poly.pdbx_seq_one_letter_code
_entity_poly.pdbx_strand_id
1 'polypeptide(L)'
;MLFASQRIVSPLPGSPANLLSRISLALCMASFAATLAATHAWAADDGEDTARLLSFGGMCLNCELSGRKLPEAKFIGANFAGASMVGSDLHGAAFFGSNFNGADLAKADLHGATLFGSDFTNTDFTEANLSGVRGHGANFFGANLTRTNLDGANLLGSELERVNARDAQFVGATLFGANLTQGHFERASFKAANLVGANLAGASLAGTDFTGANLAHTNIAGVDLTEARGLTQAQIDQACGGPSTRLPAGLVARTCKAGISNVIILHSTSPIHAGAPRFIVDLGVP
;
A
#
# COMPACT_ATOMS: atom_id res chain seq x y z
N MET A 1 -62.71 31.51 -14.09
CA MET A 1 -63.21 30.46 -15.02
C MET A 1 -62.35 30.48 -16.24
N LEU A 2 -61.50 29.47 -16.42
CA LEU A 2 -61.00 28.97 -17.70
C LEU A 2 -60.03 27.82 -17.37
N PHE A 3 -60.54 26.62 -17.53
CA PHE A 3 -59.81 25.38 -17.46
C PHE A 3 -58.96 25.23 -18.74
N ALA A 4 -57.64 25.08 -18.61
CA ALA A 4 -56.79 24.64 -19.68
C ALA A 4 -56.41 23.18 -19.44
N SER A 5 -56.97 22.30 -20.25
CA SER A 5 -56.74 20.86 -20.32
C SER A 5 -55.32 20.63 -20.89
N GLN A 6 -54.42 20.07 -20.09
CA GLN A 6 -53.14 19.55 -20.60
C GLN A 6 -53.33 18.11 -21.06
N ARG A 7 -53.10 17.87 -22.33
CA ARG A 7 -53.03 16.53 -22.93
C ARG A 7 -51.76 15.84 -22.51
N ILE A 8 -51.91 14.67 -21.92
CA ILE A 8 -50.82 13.74 -21.66
C ILE A 8 -50.40 13.14 -23.01
N VAL A 9 -49.21 13.47 -23.49
CA VAL A 9 -48.57 12.83 -24.64
C VAL A 9 -47.72 11.68 -24.13
N SER A 10 -48.09 10.46 -24.50
CA SER A 10 -47.33 9.25 -24.24
C SER A 10 -46.01 9.29 -25.01
N PRO A 11 -44.85 9.00 -24.41
CA PRO A 11 -43.58 8.95 -25.15
C PRO A 11 -43.51 7.68 -26.00
N LEU A 12 -43.04 7.86 -27.24
CA LEU A 12 -42.74 6.82 -28.20
C LEU A 12 -41.61 5.89 -27.70
N PRO A 13 -41.59 4.59 -28.01
CA PRO A 13 -40.53 3.67 -27.67
C PRO A 13 -39.30 3.97 -28.55
N GLY A 14 -38.19 4.37 -27.91
CA GLY A 14 -36.92 4.63 -28.61
C GLY A 14 -36.11 5.83 -28.07
N SER A 15 -36.53 6.45 -27.01
CA SER A 15 -35.80 7.58 -26.41
C SER A 15 -34.63 7.12 -25.57
N PRO A 16 -33.46 7.82 -25.65
CA PRO A 16 -32.21 7.45 -24.94
C PRO A 16 -32.23 7.74 -23.44
N ALA A 17 -33.39 7.56 -22.79
CA ALA A 17 -33.53 7.78 -21.33
C ALA A 17 -32.69 6.80 -20.46
N ASN A 18 -32.19 5.71 -21.05
CA ASN A 18 -31.37 4.74 -20.34
C ASN A 18 -29.89 5.18 -20.16
N LEU A 19 -29.46 6.24 -20.85
CA LEU A 19 -28.08 6.73 -20.70
C LEU A 19 -27.91 7.62 -19.45
N LEU A 20 -28.95 8.33 -19.06
CA LEU A 20 -28.93 9.24 -17.88
C LEU A 20 -29.04 8.52 -16.54
N SER A 21 -29.67 7.32 -16.50
CA SER A 21 -29.71 6.54 -15.26
C SER A 21 -28.38 5.87 -14.92
N ARG A 22 -27.52 5.64 -15.93
CA ARG A 22 -26.17 5.06 -15.74
C ARG A 22 -25.13 6.11 -15.32
N ILE A 23 -25.36 7.39 -15.62
CA ILE A 23 -24.49 8.51 -15.21
C ILE A 23 -24.75 8.90 -13.75
N SER A 24 -25.92 8.59 -13.20
CA SER A 24 -26.26 8.93 -11.80
C SER A 24 -25.46 8.14 -10.76
N LEU A 25 -24.83 7.01 -11.13
CA LEU A 25 -23.97 6.24 -10.23
C LEU A 25 -22.56 6.81 -10.11
N ALA A 26 -22.13 7.56 -11.10
CA ALA A 26 -20.83 8.24 -11.08
C ALA A 26 -20.88 9.57 -10.31
N LEU A 27 -22.07 10.12 -10.07
CA LEU A 27 -22.26 11.40 -9.38
C LEU A 27 -22.54 11.28 -7.88
N CYS A 28 -22.56 10.08 -7.30
CA CYS A 28 -22.61 9.92 -5.83
C CYS A 28 -21.31 10.33 -5.14
N MET A 29 -20.39 10.90 -5.88
CA MET A 29 -19.07 11.37 -5.38
C MET A 29 -19.07 12.85 -4.98
N ALA A 30 -20.18 13.56 -5.08
CA ALA A 30 -20.25 14.95 -4.67
C ALA A 30 -21.45 15.17 -3.75
N SER A 31 -21.13 15.28 -2.45
CA SER A 31 -21.93 15.92 -1.40
C SER A 31 -23.42 15.53 -1.33
N PHE A 32 -23.82 14.73 -0.31
CA PHE A 32 -24.89 15.12 0.61
C PHE A 32 -25.03 14.09 1.73
N ALA A 33 -25.01 14.54 2.97
CA ALA A 33 -25.44 13.77 4.12
C ALA A 33 -26.92 13.42 3.94
N ALA A 34 -27.23 12.14 3.75
CA ALA A 34 -28.57 11.62 3.93
C ALA A 34 -28.46 10.17 4.41
N THR A 35 -28.76 10.00 5.69
CA THR A 35 -29.08 8.74 6.33
C THR A 35 -30.19 8.05 5.58
N LEU A 36 -29.88 6.96 4.87
CA LEU A 36 -30.84 5.90 4.59
C LEU A 36 -30.09 4.60 4.39
N ALA A 37 -30.36 3.65 5.28
CA ALA A 37 -29.96 2.26 5.11
C ALA A 37 -30.63 1.73 3.82
N ALA A 38 -29.88 1.67 2.73
CA ALA A 38 -30.29 0.99 1.53
C ALA A 38 -29.52 -0.32 1.42
N THR A 39 -30.09 -1.37 1.99
CA THR A 39 -29.77 -2.74 1.63
C THR A 39 -30.25 -2.98 0.20
N HIS A 40 -29.41 -2.70 -0.78
CA HIS A 40 -29.65 -3.13 -2.14
C HIS A 40 -28.48 -3.99 -2.60
N ALA A 41 -28.75 -5.28 -2.69
CA ALA A 41 -27.94 -6.21 -3.43
C ALA A 41 -27.81 -5.69 -4.87
N TRP A 42 -26.63 -5.22 -5.24
CA TRP A 42 -26.34 -4.90 -6.63
C TRP A 42 -26.01 -6.21 -7.34
N ALA A 43 -26.91 -6.58 -8.26
CA ALA A 43 -26.68 -7.71 -9.13
C ALA A 43 -25.35 -7.54 -9.88
N ALA A 44 -24.58 -8.62 -9.92
CA ALA A 44 -23.39 -8.70 -10.75
C ALA A 44 -23.79 -8.42 -12.20
N ASP A 45 -23.36 -7.28 -12.74
CA ASP A 45 -23.39 -7.04 -14.17
C ASP A 45 -21.97 -7.36 -14.68
N ASP A 46 -21.85 -8.46 -15.43
CA ASP A 46 -20.59 -8.94 -16.03
C ASP A 46 -20.13 -8.04 -17.21
N GLY A 47 -20.59 -6.81 -17.24
CA GLY A 47 -20.31 -5.86 -18.32
C GLY A 47 -18.89 -5.33 -18.30
N GLU A 48 -18.17 -5.52 -19.39
CA GLU A 48 -16.84 -4.97 -19.73
C GLU A 48 -16.73 -3.44 -19.66
N ASP A 49 -17.70 -2.73 -19.13
CA ASP A 49 -17.86 -1.28 -19.21
C ASP A 49 -17.58 -0.51 -17.90
N THR A 50 -16.90 -1.09 -16.92
CA THR A 50 -16.31 -0.27 -15.85
C THR A 50 -15.03 0.42 -16.33
N ALA A 51 -15.00 0.70 -17.62
CA ALA A 51 -13.96 1.40 -18.30
C ALA A 51 -13.66 2.73 -17.61
N ARG A 52 -12.45 2.87 -17.10
CA ARG A 52 -11.74 4.14 -16.94
C ARG A 52 -12.50 5.23 -16.16
N LEU A 53 -12.88 4.94 -14.92
CA LEU A 53 -13.24 5.99 -13.99
C LEU A 53 -11.99 6.83 -13.71
N LEU A 54 -11.84 7.91 -14.47
CA LEU A 54 -10.94 8.99 -14.12
C LEU A 54 -11.59 9.72 -12.96
N SER A 55 -11.18 9.40 -11.74
CA SER A 55 -11.67 10.08 -10.55
C SER A 55 -10.58 11.00 -10.01
N PHE A 56 -10.82 12.30 -10.13
CA PHE A 56 -10.05 13.29 -9.40
C PHE A 56 -10.73 13.51 -8.03
N GLY A 57 -10.07 13.12 -6.94
CA GLY A 57 -10.46 13.52 -5.59
C GLY A 57 -11.82 13.00 -5.10
N GLY A 58 -12.17 11.74 -5.38
CA GLY A 58 -13.42 11.14 -4.90
C GLY A 58 -13.41 10.80 -3.40
N MET A 59 -14.59 10.86 -2.77
CA MET A 59 -14.80 10.37 -1.40
C MET A 59 -15.62 9.08 -1.42
N CYS A 60 -15.05 8.01 -0.89
CA CYS A 60 -15.67 6.69 -0.80
C CYS A 60 -15.43 6.10 0.61
N LEU A 61 -15.80 6.89 1.63
CA LEU A 61 -15.67 6.49 3.03
C LEU A 61 -16.58 5.30 3.33
N ASN A 62 -15.99 4.23 3.89
CA ASN A 62 -16.69 2.99 4.24
C ASN A 62 -17.50 2.38 3.07
N CYS A 63 -17.08 2.62 1.82
CA CYS A 63 -17.75 2.06 0.64
C CYS A 63 -17.59 0.55 0.58
N GLU A 64 -18.61 -0.12 0.01
CA GLU A 64 -18.54 -1.54 -0.32
C GLU A 64 -18.14 -1.71 -1.79
N LEU A 65 -16.90 -2.12 -2.00
CA LEU A 65 -16.29 -2.35 -3.32
C LEU A 65 -15.72 -3.76 -3.45
N SER A 66 -16.08 -4.69 -2.54
CA SER A 66 -15.59 -6.06 -2.55
C SER A 66 -15.94 -6.77 -3.87
N GLY A 67 -14.96 -7.49 -4.43
CA GLY A 67 -15.08 -8.20 -5.69
C GLY A 67 -15.27 -7.31 -6.92
N ARG A 68 -15.19 -5.99 -6.79
CA ARG A 68 -15.30 -5.08 -7.94
C ARG A 68 -14.07 -5.15 -8.83
N LYS A 69 -14.30 -4.98 -10.13
CA LYS A 69 -13.23 -4.90 -11.14
C LYS A 69 -12.98 -3.44 -11.48
N LEU A 70 -11.84 -2.93 -11.07
CA LEU A 70 -11.39 -1.55 -11.30
C LEU A 70 -9.95 -1.54 -11.86
N PRO A 71 -9.64 -2.39 -12.87
CA PRO A 71 -8.30 -2.46 -13.42
C PRO A 71 -7.91 -1.12 -14.06
N GLU A 72 -6.62 -0.75 -13.90
CA GLU A 72 -6.06 0.48 -14.47
C GLU A 72 -6.77 1.78 -14.06
N ALA A 73 -7.69 1.72 -13.07
CA ALA A 73 -8.38 2.91 -12.57
C ALA A 73 -7.40 3.93 -12.02
N LYS A 74 -7.71 5.23 -12.17
CA LYS A 74 -6.82 6.32 -11.74
C LYS A 74 -7.51 7.19 -10.70
N PHE A 75 -6.90 7.22 -9.51
CA PHE A 75 -7.39 8.00 -8.39
C PHE A 75 -6.30 8.92 -7.87
N ILE A 76 -6.58 10.21 -7.76
CA ILE A 76 -5.65 11.22 -7.27
C ILE A 76 -6.27 11.88 -6.04
N GLY A 77 -5.68 11.68 -4.87
CA GLY A 77 -6.17 12.23 -3.61
C GLY A 77 -7.55 11.69 -3.20
N ALA A 78 -7.93 10.50 -3.68
CA ALA A 78 -9.20 9.89 -3.32
C ALA A 78 -9.18 9.38 -1.87
N ASN A 79 -10.34 9.39 -1.22
CA ASN A 79 -10.48 8.94 0.15
C ASN A 79 -11.33 7.66 0.23
N PHE A 80 -10.66 6.54 0.48
CA PHE A 80 -11.20 5.20 0.65
C PHE A 80 -11.10 4.72 2.11
N ALA A 81 -10.99 5.65 3.07
CA ALA A 81 -10.84 5.25 4.47
C ALA A 81 -12.03 4.37 4.92
N GLY A 82 -11.68 3.24 5.55
CA GLY A 82 -12.65 2.24 6.00
C GLY A 82 -13.38 1.50 4.88
N ALA A 83 -13.05 1.69 3.60
CA ALA A 83 -13.73 0.99 2.51
C ALA A 83 -13.43 -0.51 2.53
N SER A 84 -14.42 -1.33 2.18
CA SER A 84 -14.24 -2.76 1.92
C SER A 84 -13.97 -2.98 0.43
N MET A 85 -12.81 -3.53 0.12
CA MET A 85 -12.34 -3.89 -1.23
C MET A 85 -11.86 -5.34 -1.29
N VAL A 86 -12.44 -6.21 -0.44
CA VAL A 86 -12.04 -7.61 -0.34
C VAL A 86 -12.17 -8.31 -1.69
N GLY A 87 -11.07 -8.93 -2.14
CA GLY A 87 -11.04 -9.65 -3.42
C GLY A 87 -11.30 -8.81 -4.66
N SER A 88 -11.19 -7.48 -4.56
CA SER A 88 -11.33 -6.59 -5.72
C SER A 88 -10.16 -6.74 -6.69
N ASP A 89 -10.42 -6.51 -7.97
CA ASP A 89 -9.42 -6.43 -9.03
C ASP A 89 -9.02 -4.97 -9.26
N LEU A 90 -7.82 -4.61 -8.80
CA LEU A 90 -7.23 -3.28 -8.86
C LEU A 90 -5.89 -3.30 -9.62
N HIS A 91 -5.65 -4.34 -10.44
CA HIS A 91 -4.37 -4.48 -11.13
C HIS A 91 -4.07 -3.27 -12.02
N GLY A 92 -2.83 -2.81 -11.99
CA GLY A 92 -2.40 -1.64 -12.74
C GLY A 92 -3.04 -0.31 -12.33
N ALA A 93 -3.94 -0.30 -11.32
CA ALA A 93 -4.58 0.93 -10.86
C ALA A 93 -3.55 1.93 -10.32
N ALA A 94 -3.88 3.21 -10.39
CA ALA A 94 -3.01 4.28 -9.90
C ALA A 94 -3.70 5.08 -8.79
N PHE A 95 -3.09 5.04 -7.60
CA PHE A 95 -3.55 5.73 -6.42
C PHE A 95 -2.48 6.73 -5.96
N PHE A 96 -2.57 7.97 -6.45
CA PHE A 96 -1.62 9.02 -6.07
C PHE A 96 -2.13 9.78 -4.85
N GLY A 97 -1.42 9.72 -3.73
CA GLY A 97 -1.76 10.46 -2.50
C GLY A 97 -3.16 10.14 -1.97
N SER A 98 -3.66 8.93 -2.24
CA SER A 98 -5.00 8.49 -1.82
C SER A 98 -4.96 7.93 -0.40
N ASN A 99 -6.08 8.04 0.31
CA ASN A 99 -6.21 7.60 1.70
C ASN A 99 -7.00 6.29 1.78
N PHE A 100 -6.36 5.23 2.30
CA PHE A 100 -6.94 3.91 2.56
C PHE A 100 -6.91 3.55 4.05
N ASN A 101 -6.80 4.54 4.93
CA ASN A 101 -6.70 4.29 6.36
C ASN A 101 -7.83 3.36 6.85
N GLY A 102 -7.44 2.22 7.47
CA GLY A 102 -8.39 1.24 7.98
C GLY A 102 -9.24 0.53 6.92
N ALA A 103 -8.91 0.63 5.63
CA ALA A 103 -9.61 -0.10 4.59
C ALA A 103 -9.30 -1.61 4.65
N ASP A 104 -10.21 -2.43 4.11
CA ASP A 104 -10.03 -3.86 3.95
C ASP A 104 -9.77 -4.20 2.48
N LEU A 105 -8.53 -4.57 2.17
CA LEU A 105 -8.03 -4.99 0.86
C LEU A 105 -7.60 -6.46 0.87
N ALA A 106 -8.14 -7.26 1.83
CA ALA A 106 -7.81 -8.68 1.90
C ALA A 106 -8.13 -9.38 0.58
N LYS A 107 -7.16 -10.18 0.09
CA LYS A 107 -7.25 -10.93 -1.18
C LYS A 107 -7.43 -10.07 -2.43
N ALA A 108 -7.30 -8.76 -2.33
CA ALA A 108 -7.37 -7.88 -3.51
C ALA A 108 -6.15 -8.11 -4.43
N ASP A 109 -6.36 -7.93 -5.73
CA ASP A 109 -5.29 -7.96 -6.71
C ASP A 109 -4.88 -6.54 -7.10
N LEU A 110 -3.71 -6.09 -6.60
CA LEU A 110 -3.12 -4.78 -6.90
C LEU A 110 -1.84 -4.93 -7.76
N HIS A 111 -1.60 -6.08 -8.41
CA HIS A 111 -0.33 -6.28 -9.11
C HIS A 111 -0.05 -5.14 -10.09
N GLY A 112 1.20 -4.67 -10.11
CA GLY A 112 1.63 -3.57 -10.96
C GLY A 112 1.00 -2.20 -10.67
N ALA A 113 0.16 -2.07 -9.63
CA ALA A 113 -0.47 -0.80 -9.27
C ALA A 113 0.57 0.26 -8.85
N THR A 114 0.17 1.53 -8.97
CA THR A 114 0.96 2.69 -8.53
C THR A 114 0.34 3.27 -7.27
N LEU A 115 1.11 3.33 -6.18
CA LEU A 115 0.64 3.68 -4.83
C LEU A 115 1.41 4.88 -4.26
N PHE A 116 1.94 5.76 -5.10
CA PHE A 116 2.84 6.84 -4.69
C PHE A 116 2.23 7.75 -3.63
N GLY A 117 2.89 7.81 -2.46
CA GLY A 117 2.52 8.70 -1.36
C GLY A 117 1.12 8.42 -0.80
N SER A 118 0.53 7.27 -1.07
CA SER A 118 -0.77 6.89 -0.52
C SER A 118 -0.65 6.41 0.92
N ASP A 119 -1.72 6.61 1.68
CA ASP A 119 -1.81 6.24 3.09
C ASP A 119 -2.61 4.95 3.26
N PHE A 120 -1.92 3.89 3.66
CA PHE A 120 -2.45 2.57 3.98
C PHE A 120 -2.32 2.25 5.48
N THR A 121 -2.34 3.29 6.33
CA THR A 121 -2.28 3.11 7.78
C THR A 121 -3.41 2.17 8.25
N ASN A 122 -3.03 1.12 9.01
CA ASN A 122 -3.95 0.11 9.54
C ASN A 122 -4.81 -0.62 8.48
N THR A 123 -4.41 -0.62 7.22
CA THR A 123 -5.12 -1.32 6.14
C THR A 123 -4.88 -2.82 6.22
N ASP A 124 -5.92 -3.63 5.96
CA ASP A 124 -5.77 -5.09 5.85
C ASP A 124 -5.48 -5.51 4.40
N PHE A 125 -4.30 -6.10 4.17
CA PHE A 125 -3.85 -6.69 2.91
C PHE A 125 -3.67 -8.22 3.01
N THR A 126 -4.31 -8.86 3.99
CA THR A 126 -4.16 -10.31 4.18
C THR A 126 -4.39 -11.05 2.86
N GLU A 127 -3.37 -11.85 2.44
CA GLU A 127 -3.41 -12.64 1.20
C GLU A 127 -3.56 -11.81 -0.10
N ALA A 128 -3.40 -10.50 -0.06
CA ALA A 128 -3.47 -9.66 -1.25
C ALA A 128 -2.25 -9.85 -2.16
N ASN A 129 -2.41 -9.54 -3.45
CA ASN A 129 -1.35 -9.53 -4.43
C ASN A 129 -0.88 -8.11 -4.72
N LEU A 130 0.26 -7.72 -4.16
CA LEU A 130 0.95 -6.45 -4.39
C LEU A 130 2.23 -6.62 -5.21
N SER A 131 2.34 -7.71 -6.00
CA SER A 131 3.55 -7.95 -6.79
C SER A 131 3.78 -6.84 -7.81
N GLY A 132 5.04 -6.39 -7.92
CA GLY A 132 5.43 -5.35 -8.84
C GLY A 132 4.81 -3.97 -8.61
N VAL A 133 4.16 -3.72 -7.46
CA VAL A 133 3.60 -2.38 -7.15
C VAL A 133 4.69 -1.32 -7.11
N ARG A 134 4.34 -0.10 -7.47
CA ARG A 134 5.17 1.10 -7.34
C ARG A 134 4.66 1.94 -6.16
N GLY A 135 5.22 1.70 -4.97
CA GLY A 135 4.78 2.30 -3.70
C GLY A 135 5.80 3.24 -3.07
N HIS A 136 6.51 4.06 -3.88
CA HIS A 136 7.50 5.00 -3.36
C HIS A 136 6.85 5.95 -2.35
N GLY A 137 7.41 6.00 -1.13
CA GLY A 137 6.92 6.86 -0.05
C GLY A 137 5.49 6.55 0.40
N ALA A 138 4.95 5.38 0.08
CA ALA A 138 3.66 4.94 0.60
C ALA A 138 3.76 4.64 2.10
N ASN A 139 2.71 4.93 2.83
CA ASN A 139 2.61 4.71 4.26
C ASN A 139 1.79 3.45 4.56
N PHE A 140 2.45 2.41 5.10
CA PHE A 140 1.84 1.16 5.54
C PHE A 140 1.87 1.01 7.07
N PHE A 141 2.00 2.11 7.83
CA PHE A 141 2.07 2.06 9.29
C PHE A 141 0.96 1.18 9.89
N GLY A 142 1.35 0.15 10.66
CA GLY A 142 0.41 -0.76 11.31
C GLY A 142 -0.44 -1.62 10.37
N ALA A 143 -0.19 -1.63 9.08
CA ALA A 143 -0.94 -2.45 8.13
C ALA A 143 -0.74 -3.95 8.37
N ASN A 144 -1.74 -4.74 8.02
CA ASN A 144 -1.68 -6.19 8.03
C ASN A 144 -1.32 -6.72 6.63
N LEU A 145 -0.08 -7.15 6.48
CA LEU A 145 0.49 -7.74 5.26
C LEU A 145 0.66 -9.26 5.39
N THR A 146 -0.10 -9.93 6.27
CA THR A 146 0.02 -11.38 6.49
C THR A 146 -0.23 -12.14 5.20
N ARG A 147 0.75 -12.97 4.78
CA ARG A 147 0.73 -13.75 3.53
C ARG A 147 0.53 -12.93 2.24
N THR A 148 0.80 -11.63 2.30
CA THR A 148 0.76 -10.75 1.13
C THR A 148 1.91 -11.07 0.17
N ASN A 149 1.64 -11.04 -1.12
CA ASN A 149 2.67 -11.12 -2.16
C ASN A 149 3.15 -9.71 -2.53
N LEU A 150 4.41 -9.38 -2.23
CA LEU A 150 5.09 -8.13 -2.56
C LEU A 150 6.33 -8.37 -3.44
N ASP A 151 6.37 -9.49 -4.18
CA ASP A 151 7.49 -9.84 -5.03
C ASP A 151 7.73 -8.76 -6.09
N GLY A 152 8.98 -8.32 -6.22
CA GLY A 152 9.36 -7.26 -7.14
C GLY A 152 8.76 -5.88 -6.83
N ALA A 153 8.08 -5.71 -5.71
CA ALA A 153 7.51 -4.41 -5.31
C ALA A 153 8.61 -3.35 -5.14
N ASN A 154 8.34 -2.13 -5.60
CA ASN A 154 9.21 -0.98 -5.37
C ASN A 154 8.65 -0.10 -4.24
N LEU A 155 9.19 -0.30 -3.04
CA LEU A 155 8.80 0.35 -1.79
C LEU A 155 9.90 1.30 -1.29
N LEU A 156 10.60 1.98 -2.20
CA LEU A 156 11.65 2.94 -1.87
C LEU A 156 11.11 4.01 -0.91
N GLY A 157 11.78 4.16 0.25
CA GLY A 157 11.45 5.16 1.26
C GLY A 157 10.05 5.02 1.85
N SER A 158 9.43 3.85 1.76
CA SER A 158 8.11 3.60 2.33
C SER A 158 8.17 3.40 3.84
N GLU A 159 7.04 3.67 4.49
CA GLU A 159 6.85 3.51 5.92
C GLU A 159 6.16 2.17 6.19
N LEU A 160 6.90 1.22 6.78
CA LEU A 160 6.41 -0.11 7.17
C LEU A 160 6.56 -0.35 8.68
N GLU A 161 6.56 0.73 9.48
CA GLU A 161 6.64 0.61 10.93
C GLU A 161 5.42 -0.14 11.47
N ARG A 162 5.67 -1.07 12.39
CA ARG A 162 4.63 -1.87 13.08
C ARG A 162 3.73 -2.71 12.16
N VAL A 163 4.12 -2.96 10.93
CA VAL A 163 3.36 -3.87 10.06
C VAL A 163 3.32 -5.29 10.62
N ASN A 164 2.24 -6.01 10.36
CA ASN A 164 2.20 -7.45 10.51
C ASN A 164 2.41 -8.09 9.13
N ALA A 165 3.63 -8.50 8.82
CA ALA A 165 4.02 -9.09 7.55
C ALA A 165 4.45 -10.57 7.70
N ARG A 166 3.80 -11.30 8.61
CA ARG A 166 4.05 -12.73 8.78
C ARG A 166 3.77 -13.50 7.51
N ASP A 167 4.71 -14.37 7.14
CA ASP A 167 4.64 -15.20 5.92
C ASP A 167 4.54 -14.39 4.61
N ALA A 168 4.81 -13.08 4.63
CA ALA A 168 4.78 -12.23 3.43
C ALA A 168 5.97 -12.51 2.50
N GLN A 169 5.78 -12.27 1.19
CA GLN A 169 6.80 -12.45 0.17
C GLN A 169 7.30 -11.09 -0.33
N PHE A 170 8.61 -10.83 -0.18
CA PHE A 170 9.30 -9.64 -0.66
C PHE A 170 10.45 -10.03 -1.61
N VAL A 171 10.27 -11.12 -2.39
CA VAL A 171 11.35 -11.63 -3.25
C VAL A 171 11.69 -10.59 -4.32
N GLY A 172 12.96 -10.16 -4.36
CA GLY A 172 13.42 -9.13 -5.29
C GLY A 172 12.83 -7.74 -5.07
N ALA A 173 12.11 -7.49 -3.96
CA ALA A 173 11.54 -6.17 -3.66
C ALA A 173 12.63 -5.13 -3.41
N THR A 174 12.36 -3.88 -3.77
CA THR A 174 13.19 -2.71 -3.44
C THR A 174 12.64 -2.03 -2.19
N LEU A 175 13.38 -2.12 -1.09
CA LEU A 175 13.08 -1.52 0.21
C LEU A 175 14.19 -0.52 0.60
N PHE A 176 14.82 0.11 -0.39
CA PHE A 176 15.88 1.08 -0.17
C PHE A 176 15.39 2.22 0.74
N GLY A 177 16.04 2.44 1.88
CA GLY A 177 15.71 3.48 2.83
C GLY A 177 14.34 3.33 3.49
N ALA A 178 13.67 2.18 3.37
CA ALA A 178 12.36 1.94 3.99
C ALA A 178 12.49 1.80 5.52
N ASN A 179 11.45 2.22 6.24
CA ASN A 179 11.32 2.04 7.68
C ASN A 179 10.51 0.78 8.01
N LEU A 180 11.17 -0.25 8.52
CA LEU A 180 10.56 -1.53 8.92
C LEU A 180 10.59 -1.72 10.45
N THR A 181 10.78 -0.64 11.21
CA THR A 181 10.93 -0.73 12.68
C THR A 181 9.71 -1.35 13.34
N GLN A 182 9.99 -2.18 14.37
CA GLN A 182 8.94 -2.82 15.18
C GLN A 182 7.95 -3.70 14.37
N GLY A 183 8.25 -3.99 13.10
CA GLY A 183 7.42 -4.85 12.24
C GLY A 183 7.56 -6.33 12.60
N HIS A 184 6.53 -7.11 12.30
CA HIS A 184 6.46 -8.55 12.46
C HIS A 184 6.66 -9.25 11.12
N PHE A 185 7.87 -9.73 10.84
CA PHE A 185 8.25 -10.38 9.59
C PHE A 185 8.59 -11.86 9.78
N GLU A 186 8.05 -12.49 10.82
CA GLU A 186 8.32 -13.90 11.09
C GLU A 186 7.98 -14.76 9.86
N ARG A 187 8.92 -15.57 9.40
CA ARG A 187 8.85 -16.43 8.22
C ARG A 187 8.64 -15.70 6.89
N ALA A 188 8.78 -14.38 6.86
CA ALA A 188 8.74 -13.64 5.61
C ALA A 188 9.95 -13.97 4.73
N SER A 189 9.84 -13.75 3.43
CA SER A 189 10.91 -13.95 2.46
C SER A 189 11.43 -12.60 1.93
N PHE A 190 12.69 -12.26 2.23
CA PHE A 190 13.41 -11.14 1.62
C PHE A 190 14.48 -11.64 0.63
N LYS A 191 14.25 -12.80 -0.02
CA LYS A 191 15.20 -13.33 -1.00
C LYS A 191 15.50 -12.29 -2.09
N ALA A 192 16.77 -12.05 -2.34
CA ALA A 192 17.23 -11.09 -3.35
C ALA A 192 16.66 -9.66 -3.20
N ALA A 193 16.03 -9.32 -2.05
CA ALA A 193 15.51 -7.99 -1.80
C ALA A 193 16.63 -6.96 -1.61
N ASN A 194 16.38 -5.72 -2.03
CA ASN A 194 17.27 -4.60 -1.80
C ASN A 194 16.85 -3.83 -0.55
N LEU A 195 17.56 -4.06 0.57
CA LEU A 195 17.30 -3.43 1.87
C LEU A 195 18.34 -2.34 2.20
N VAL A 196 19.09 -1.84 1.21
CA VAL A 196 20.14 -0.83 1.42
C VAL A 196 19.58 0.37 2.19
N GLY A 197 20.20 0.70 3.33
CA GLY A 197 19.80 1.81 4.18
C GLY A 197 18.45 1.65 4.89
N ALA A 198 17.80 0.50 4.80
CA ALA A 198 16.56 0.23 5.50
C ALA A 198 16.76 0.14 7.01
N ASN A 199 15.70 0.39 7.79
CA ASN A 199 15.73 0.32 9.24
C ASN A 199 14.87 -0.84 9.75
N LEU A 200 15.52 -1.88 10.32
CA LEU A 200 14.87 -3.06 10.91
C LEU A 200 14.89 -3.06 12.45
N ALA A 201 15.28 -1.95 13.10
CA ALA A 201 15.41 -1.92 14.54
C ALA A 201 14.11 -2.34 15.26
N GLY A 202 14.23 -3.29 16.19
CA GLY A 202 13.08 -3.82 16.93
C GLY A 202 12.13 -4.69 16.14
N ALA A 203 12.43 -5.03 14.89
CA ALA A 203 11.62 -5.95 14.10
C ALA A 203 11.75 -7.41 14.58
N SER A 204 10.70 -8.19 14.46
CA SER A 204 10.68 -9.63 14.69
C SER A 204 10.93 -10.38 13.38
N LEU A 205 12.02 -11.17 13.33
CA LEU A 205 12.57 -11.76 12.11
C LEU A 205 12.79 -13.29 12.24
N ALA A 206 12.11 -13.95 13.18
CA ALA A 206 12.26 -15.38 13.38
C ALA A 206 11.89 -16.17 12.10
N GLY A 207 12.81 -17.00 11.62
CA GLY A 207 12.61 -17.81 10.42
C GLY A 207 12.59 -17.04 9.09
N THR A 208 12.85 -15.74 9.09
CA THR A 208 12.93 -14.91 7.88
C THR A 208 14.05 -15.36 6.96
N ASP A 209 13.83 -15.33 5.64
CA ASP A 209 14.81 -15.74 4.64
C ASP A 209 15.45 -14.51 3.95
N PHE A 210 16.77 -14.31 4.16
CA PHE A 210 17.58 -13.24 3.57
C PHE A 210 18.53 -13.74 2.48
N THR A 211 18.26 -14.91 1.88
CA THR A 211 19.12 -15.45 0.84
C THR A 211 19.33 -14.44 -0.30
N GLY A 212 20.56 -13.99 -0.52
CA GLY A 212 20.91 -13.03 -1.57
C GLY A 212 20.40 -11.61 -1.35
N ALA A 213 19.81 -11.28 -0.20
CA ALA A 213 19.37 -9.92 0.10
C ALA A 213 20.58 -8.96 0.21
N ASN A 214 20.41 -7.72 -0.23
CA ASN A 214 21.41 -6.67 -0.05
C ASN A 214 21.10 -5.90 1.24
N LEU A 215 21.96 -6.08 2.26
CA LEU A 215 21.84 -5.48 3.58
C LEU A 215 22.82 -4.30 3.80
N ALA A 216 23.41 -3.74 2.74
CA ALA A 216 24.35 -2.65 2.88
C ALA A 216 23.70 -1.46 3.62
N HIS A 217 24.37 -0.99 4.68
CA HIS A 217 23.89 0.11 5.54
C HIS A 217 22.53 -0.13 6.21
N THR A 218 21.99 -1.35 6.16
CA THR A 218 20.75 -1.70 6.85
C THR A 218 20.97 -1.66 8.36
N ASN A 219 20.09 -0.97 9.08
CA ASN A 219 20.12 -0.96 10.54
C ASN A 219 19.49 -2.24 11.09
N ILE A 220 20.29 -3.11 11.70
CA ILE A 220 19.88 -4.34 12.38
C ILE A 220 20.18 -4.28 13.89
N ALA A 221 20.31 -3.08 14.46
CA ALA A 221 20.63 -2.93 15.87
C ALA A 221 19.50 -3.47 16.76
N GLY A 222 19.88 -4.32 17.72
CA GLY A 222 18.93 -4.91 18.66
C GLY A 222 18.00 -5.99 18.11
N VAL A 223 18.22 -6.42 16.88
CA VAL A 223 17.38 -7.44 16.23
C VAL A 223 17.88 -8.85 16.58
N ASP A 224 16.94 -9.78 16.76
CA ASP A 224 17.24 -11.21 16.88
C ASP A 224 17.09 -11.90 15.52
N LEU A 225 18.22 -12.31 14.95
CA LEU A 225 18.34 -13.01 13.67
C LEU A 225 18.77 -14.49 13.86
N THR A 226 18.76 -15.03 15.08
CA THR A 226 19.27 -16.37 15.37
C THR A 226 18.60 -17.47 14.55
N GLU A 227 17.31 -17.30 14.20
CA GLU A 227 16.53 -18.23 13.37
C GLU A 227 16.44 -17.78 11.90
N ALA A 228 17.03 -16.64 11.54
CA ALA A 228 17.04 -16.16 10.17
C ALA A 228 17.87 -17.06 9.26
N ARG A 229 17.45 -17.19 8.00
CA ARG A 229 18.09 -18.08 7.02
C ARG A 229 18.77 -17.30 5.90
N GLY A 230 19.75 -17.94 5.24
CA GLY A 230 20.40 -17.39 4.05
C GLY A 230 21.31 -16.20 4.31
N LEU A 231 21.60 -15.86 5.58
CA LEU A 231 22.56 -14.84 5.93
C LEU A 231 23.99 -15.33 5.74
N THR A 232 24.83 -14.48 5.21
CA THR A 232 26.28 -14.68 5.07
C THR A 232 27.05 -13.61 5.86
N GLN A 233 28.31 -13.90 6.21
CA GLN A 233 29.16 -12.92 6.90
C GLN A 233 29.32 -11.65 6.04
N ALA A 234 29.44 -11.79 4.72
CA ALA A 234 29.55 -10.63 3.81
C ALA A 234 28.35 -9.68 3.87
N GLN A 235 27.13 -10.21 4.01
CA GLN A 235 25.92 -9.38 4.20
C GLN A 235 25.93 -8.69 5.56
N ILE A 236 26.32 -9.40 6.63
CA ILE A 236 26.40 -8.85 7.98
C ILE A 236 27.50 -7.79 8.10
N ASP A 237 28.63 -7.96 7.40
CA ASP A 237 29.73 -6.99 7.38
C ASP A 237 29.33 -5.65 6.77
N GLN A 238 28.31 -5.63 5.91
CA GLN A 238 27.79 -4.44 5.28
C GLN A 238 26.63 -3.80 6.06
N ALA A 239 25.99 -4.57 6.94
CA ALA A 239 24.89 -4.11 7.77
C ALA A 239 25.38 -3.40 9.04
N CYS A 240 24.52 -2.60 9.64
CA CYS A 240 24.74 -1.89 10.89
C CYS A 240 24.12 -2.64 12.07
N GLY A 241 24.91 -3.43 12.79
CA GLY A 241 24.49 -4.09 14.02
C GLY A 241 24.80 -3.26 15.28
N GLY A 242 24.41 -3.81 16.41
CA GLY A 242 24.70 -3.27 17.74
C GLY A 242 25.05 -4.38 18.75
N PRO A 243 25.41 -4.03 19.99
CA PRO A 243 25.79 -5.02 21.02
C PRO A 243 24.69 -6.02 21.36
N SER A 244 23.43 -5.63 21.13
CA SER A 244 22.24 -6.47 21.38
C SER A 244 21.74 -7.23 20.13
N THR A 245 22.43 -7.08 18.98
CA THR A 245 22.09 -7.85 17.77
C THR A 245 22.49 -9.31 17.96
N ARG A 246 21.56 -10.22 17.76
CA ARG A 246 21.78 -11.66 17.87
C ARG A 246 21.78 -12.27 16.46
N LEU A 247 22.79 -13.08 16.16
CA LEU A 247 23.00 -13.66 14.84
C LEU A 247 22.96 -15.20 14.88
N PRO A 248 22.73 -15.87 13.75
CA PRO A 248 22.93 -17.29 13.62
C PRO A 248 24.35 -17.70 14.01
N ALA A 249 24.52 -18.95 14.44
CA ALA A 249 25.82 -19.50 14.83
C ALA A 249 26.87 -19.31 13.72
N GLY A 250 28.05 -18.85 14.09
CA GLY A 250 29.18 -18.64 13.19
C GLY A 250 29.22 -17.28 12.50
N LEU A 251 28.21 -16.42 12.69
CA LEU A 251 28.23 -15.04 12.21
C LEU A 251 28.54 -14.06 13.35
N VAL A 252 29.23 -12.97 13.02
CA VAL A 252 29.68 -11.94 13.98
C VAL A 252 29.18 -10.57 13.52
N ALA A 253 28.39 -9.89 14.39
CA ALA A 253 27.92 -8.54 14.10
C ALA A 253 29.07 -7.53 14.19
N ARG A 254 29.10 -6.59 13.26
CA ARG A 254 29.91 -5.38 13.39
C ARG A 254 29.07 -4.28 14.01
N THR A 255 29.60 -3.63 15.04
CA THR A 255 29.00 -2.42 15.58
C THR A 255 29.28 -1.25 14.64
N CYS A 256 28.24 -0.51 14.28
CA CYS A 256 28.40 0.75 13.56
C CYS A 256 29.19 1.73 14.46
N LYS A 257 30.22 2.38 13.91
CA LYS A 257 30.84 3.50 14.60
C LYS A 257 29.81 4.61 14.73
N ALA A 258 29.54 5.04 15.97
CA ALA A 258 28.75 6.25 16.21
C ALA A 258 29.41 7.41 15.44
N GLY A 259 28.75 7.93 14.42
CA GLY A 259 29.25 8.99 13.54
C GLY A 259 29.01 8.75 12.05
N ILE A 260 28.64 7.54 11.61
CA ILE A 260 28.23 7.27 10.22
C ILE A 260 26.78 6.80 10.24
N SER A 261 25.91 7.59 10.83
CA SER A 261 24.47 7.49 10.62
C SER A 261 24.12 8.27 9.35
N ASN A 262 24.66 7.85 8.19
CA ASN A 262 24.06 8.25 6.92
C ASN A 262 22.83 7.37 6.68
N VAL A 263 21.96 7.31 7.69
CA VAL A 263 20.58 6.88 7.46
C VAL A 263 19.95 8.03 6.70
N ILE A 264 19.72 7.83 5.42
CA ILE A 264 18.86 8.72 4.64
C ILE A 264 17.45 8.47 5.18
N ILE A 265 17.10 9.15 6.26
CA ILE A 265 15.73 9.15 6.76
C ILE A 265 14.96 10.08 5.83
N LEU A 266 14.34 9.52 4.82
CA LEU A 266 13.36 10.23 4.01
C LEU A 266 12.13 10.43 4.90
N HIS A 267 12.19 11.39 5.80
CA HIS A 267 11.00 11.80 6.55
C HIS A 267 10.06 12.50 5.57
N SER A 268 9.00 11.82 5.18
CA SER A 268 7.82 12.50 4.64
C SER A 268 7.13 13.20 5.80
N THR A 269 7.60 14.40 6.15
CA THR A 269 6.84 15.30 7.02
C THR A 269 5.81 16.00 6.13
N SER A 270 4.71 15.36 5.85
CA SER A 270 3.55 16.06 5.30
C SER A 270 2.38 15.89 6.24
N PRO A 271 2.03 16.92 7.01
CA PRO A 271 0.63 17.09 7.32
C PRO A 271 -0.10 17.34 5.99
N ILE A 272 -1.19 16.66 5.77
CA ILE A 272 -2.06 16.79 4.61
C ILE A 272 -2.62 18.23 4.59
N HIS A 273 -1.83 19.19 4.09
CA HIS A 273 -2.31 20.52 3.64
C HIS A 273 -1.23 21.18 2.77
N ALA A 274 -1.56 21.32 1.50
CA ALA A 274 -1.00 22.24 0.49
C ALA A 274 0.53 22.25 0.29
N GLY A 275 1.00 21.60 -0.78
CA GLY A 275 2.31 21.84 -1.37
C GLY A 275 3.04 20.55 -1.72
N ALA A 276 3.50 20.45 -2.95
CA ALA A 276 4.24 19.30 -3.46
C ALA A 276 5.38 18.83 -2.51
N PRO A 277 5.63 17.52 -2.38
CA PRO A 277 6.69 17.00 -1.51
C PRO A 277 8.04 17.52 -2.00
N ARG A 278 8.77 18.22 -1.13
CA ARG A 278 10.17 18.56 -1.37
C ARG A 278 11.03 17.42 -0.85
N PHE A 279 11.63 16.68 -1.75
CA PHE A 279 12.68 15.72 -1.41
C PHE A 279 13.96 16.49 -1.13
N ILE A 280 14.44 16.46 0.11
CA ILE A 280 15.77 16.97 0.46
C ILE A 280 16.69 15.74 0.53
N VAL A 281 17.54 15.58 -0.47
CA VAL A 281 18.64 14.63 -0.43
C VAL A 281 19.84 15.38 0.14
N ASP A 282 20.13 15.16 1.43
CA ASP A 282 21.37 15.64 2.02
C ASP A 282 22.45 14.59 1.78
N LEU A 283 23.25 14.81 0.75
CA LEU A 283 24.46 14.04 0.46
C LEU A 283 25.59 14.67 1.28
N GLY A 284 25.68 14.34 2.56
CA GLY A 284 26.83 14.71 3.39
C GLY A 284 28.11 14.15 2.76
N VAL A 285 28.79 14.96 1.97
CA VAL A 285 30.17 14.72 1.54
C VAL A 285 31.11 15.21 2.63
N PRO A 286 32.20 14.47 2.96
CA PRO A 286 33.11 14.75 4.08
C PRO A 286 33.80 16.09 4.00
#